data_9bba1c2d32a595b7137241d28dd68767
#
_entry.id   9bba1c2d32a595b7137241d28dd68767
#
_cell.length_a   1.000
_cell.length_b   1.000
_cell.length_c   1.000
_cell.angle_alpha   90.00
_cell.angle_beta   90.00
_cell.angle_gamma   90.00
#
_symmetry.space_group_name_H-M   'P 1'
#
loop_
_entity.id
_entity.type
_entity.pdbx_description
1 polymer ?
#
loop_
_entity_poly.entity_id
_entity_poly.type
_entity_poly.pdbx_seq_one_letter_code
_entity_poly.pdbx_strand_id
1 'polypeptide(L)'
;MPTACQTAFKEWAVTIKALARGEQVIILRKGGIHEPNLHFQIEHDRFLFFPGYLHENAELLKPDYRSWLTDEKDQPDPSKVTFSLYAEVTDVIELGNADSGDPESAAAALEPFHIWAPGYALKRVHWKPLHPLNVIFLRCHTIQEPVTMPVTPEYSGCTSWVNLDTSVPLGDMTSALTDKEYERRVSDIKAVLAATTATA
;
A
#
# COMPACT_ATOMS: atom_id res chain seq x y z
N MET A 1 -10.54 17.01 -7.45
CA MET A 1 -10.60 15.70 -6.79
C MET A 1 -11.98 15.08 -7.02
N PRO A 2 -12.12 13.74 -7.06
CA PRO A 2 -13.44 13.12 -7.16
C PRO A 2 -14.27 13.39 -5.91
N THR A 3 -15.59 13.37 -6.06
CA THR A 3 -16.53 13.58 -4.93
C THR A 3 -16.91 12.30 -4.22
N ALA A 4 -16.69 11.15 -4.85
CA ALA A 4 -16.98 9.83 -4.30
C ALA A 4 -16.10 8.76 -4.95
N CYS A 5 -15.96 7.60 -4.27
CA CYS A 5 -15.19 6.45 -4.75
C CYS A 5 -15.95 5.15 -4.43
N GLN A 6 -15.90 4.19 -5.36
CA GLN A 6 -16.59 2.89 -5.24
C GLN A 6 -15.62 1.69 -5.26
N THR A 7 -14.33 1.97 -5.32
CA THR A 7 -13.30 0.94 -5.33
C THR A 7 -12.47 1.03 -4.06
N ALA A 8 -12.19 -0.12 -3.45
CA ALA A 8 -11.31 -0.20 -2.31
C ALA A 8 -10.18 -1.22 -2.54
N PHE A 9 -9.05 -0.95 -1.90
CA PHE A 9 -7.85 -1.77 -1.94
C PHE A 9 -7.52 -2.26 -0.53
N LYS A 10 -7.43 -3.58 -0.37
CA LYS A 10 -7.11 -4.19 0.92
C LYS A 10 -5.65 -4.04 1.25
N GLU A 11 -5.38 -3.46 2.39
CA GLU A 11 -4.02 -3.32 2.93
C GLU A 11 -4.05 -3.47 4.46
N TRP A 12 -2.91 -3.77 5.07
CA TRP A 12 -2.79 -3.84 6.51
C TRP A 12 -3.06 -2.47 7.14
N ALA A 13 -3.80 -2.47 8.25
CA ALA A 13 -4.21 -1.24 8.92
C ALA A 13 -2.99 -0.41 9.36
N VAL A 14 -1.90 -1.05 9.80
CA VAL A 14 -0.65 -0.37 10.15
C VAL A 14 0.01 0.31 8.95
N THR A 15 -0.07 -0.28 7.74
CA THR A 15 0.44 0.34 6.50
C THR A 15 -0.42 1.54 6.13
N ILE A 16 -1.74 1.42 6.22
CA ILE A 16 -2.68 2.53 5.97
C ILE A 16 -2.39 3.69 6.90
N LYS A 17 -2.12 3.41 8.18
CA LYS A 17 -1.74 4.41 9.19
C LYS A 17 -0.43 5.12 8.83
N ALA A 18 0.56 4.39 8.31
CA ALA A 18 1.84 4.96 7.87
C ALA A 18 1.66 5.86 6.63
N LEU A 19 0.85 5.44 5.66
CA LEU A 19 0.50 6.24 4.49
C LEU A 19 -0.24 7.52 4.87
N ALA A 20 -1.23 7.42 5.78
CA ALA A 20 -2.01 8.56 6.25
C ALA A 20 -1.17 9.61 6.99
N ARG A 21 -0.06 9.18 7.63
CA ARG A 21 0.88 10.06 8.33
C ARG A 21 2.04 10.54 7.46
N GLY A 22 2.09 10.10 6.20
CA GLY A 22 3.18 10.40 5.29
C GLY A 22 4.52 9.76 5.68
N GLU A 23 4.55 8.76 6.55
CA GLU A 23 5.77 8.00 6.90
C GLU A 23 6.30 7.21 5.72
N GLN A 24 5.41 6.73 4.87
CA GLN A 24 5.75 6.15 3.57
C GLN A 24 4.81 6.64 2.47
N VAL A 25 5.27 6.57 1.22
CA VAL A 25 4.50 6.94 0.02
C VAL A 25 4.46 5.80 -0.98
N ILE A 26 4.91 4.63 -0.59
CA ILE A 26 4.92 3.43 -1.43
C ILE A 26 4.28 2.24 -0.72
N ILE A 27 3.71 1.33 -1.51
CA ILE A 27 3.39 -0.03 -1.07
C ILE A 27 4.10 -1.03 -1.99
N LEU A 28 4.36 -2.22 -1.45
CA LEU A 28 5.04 -3.31 -2.17
C LEU A 28 4.03 -4.42 -2.47
N ARG A 29 3.78 -4.69 -3.75
CA ARG A 29 2.81 -5.72 -4.18
C ARG A 29 3.41 -6.70 -5.16
N LYS A 30 3.08 -7.95 -4.96
CA LYS A 30 3.44 -9.06 -5.84
C LYS A 30 2.18 -9.89 -6.13
N GLY A 31 2.02 -10.37 -7.35
CA GLY A 31 0.81 -11.06 -7.79
C GLY A 31 0.33 -12.16 -6.84
N GLY A 32 -0.96 -12.19 -6.53
CA GLY A 32 -1.65 -13.16 -5.69
C GLY A 32 -2.12 -14.41 -6.47
N ILE A 33 -2.75 -15.37 -5.74
CA ILE A 33 -3.28 -16.61 -6.34
C ILE A 33 -4.52 -16.33 -7.19
N HIS A 34 -5.27 -15.29 -6.84
CA HIS A 34 -6.55 -14.95 -7.48
C HIS A 34 -6.47 -13.80 -8.48
N GLU A 35 -5.25 -13.31 -8.76
CA GLU A 35 -5.05 -12.26 -9.76
C GLU A 35 -4.93 -12.86 -11.18
N PRO A 36 -5.48 -12.20 -12.21
CA PRO A 36 -5.38 -12.65 -13.57
C PRO A 36 -3.90 -12.89 -13.96
N ASN A 37 -3.61 -14.05 -14.54
CA ASN A 37 -2.26 -14.45 -14.94
C ASN A 37 -1.21 -14.49 -13.80
N LEU A 38 -1.64 -14.50 -12.53
CA LEU A 38 -0.78 -14.49 -11.34
C LEU A 38 0.08 -13.22 -11.19
N HIS A 39 -0.13 -12.19 -12.01
CA HIS A 39 0.54 -10.89 -11.91
C HIS A 39 -0.36 -9.89 -11.22
N PHE A 40 0.19 -9.11 -10.29
CA PHE A 40 -0.52 -7.96 -9.74
C PHE A 40 -0.71 -6.92 -10.86
N GLN A 41 -1.93 -6.44 -11.02
CA GLN A 41 -2.26 -5.36 -11.92
C GLN A 41 -2.92 -4.22 -11.16
N ILE A 42 -2.56 -3.00 -11.53
CA ILE A 42 -3.28 -1.82 -11.07
C ILE A 42 -4.58 -1.75 -11.89
N GLU A 43 -5.65 -2.28 -11.32
CA GLU A 43 -6.98 -2.23 -11.95
C GLU A 43 -7.58 -0.83 -11.87
N HIS A 44 -7.22 -0.09 -10.82
CA HIS A 44 -7.72 1.26 -10.54
C HIS A 44 -6.59 2.17 -10.07
N ASP A 45 -6.49 3.35 -10.65
CA ASP A 45 -5.52 4.40 -10.27
C ASP A 45 -5.97 5.22 -9.06
N ARG A 46 -7.21 5.03 -8.61
CA ARG A 46 -7.85 5.75 -7.50
C ARG A 46 -8.71 4.83 -6.69
N PHE A 47 -8.52 4.84 -5.36
CA PHE A 47 -9.22 3.92 -4.48
C PHE A 47 -9.23 4.37 -3.01
N LEU A 48 -10.14 3.77 -2.26
CA LEU A 48 -10.15 3.81 -0.80
C LEU A 48 -9.29 2.67 -0.25
N PHE A 49 -8.71 2.86 0.92
CA PHE A 49 -8.09 1.75 1.60
C PHE A 49 -9.10 0.98 2.47
N PHE A 50 -9.13 -0.35 2.27
CA PHE A 50 -9.88 -1.28 3.11
C PHE A 50 -8.92 -1.87 4.15
N PRO A 51 -9.02 -1.47 5.44
CA PRO A 51 -8.08 -1.91 6.47
C PRO A 51 -8.27 -3.39 6.82
N GLY A 52 -7.17 -4.13 6.80
CA GLY A 52 -7.09 -5.50 7.28
C GLY A 52 -6.25 -5.58 8.54
N TYR A 53 -6.72 -6.33 9.52
CA TYR A 53 -6.03 -6.54 10.81
C TYR A 53 -5.49 -7.97 10.95
N LEU A 54 -5.99 -8.90 10.13
CA LEU A 54 -5.54 -10.29 10.13
C LEU A 54 -4.11 -10.39 9.60
N HIS A 55 -3.30 -11.21 10.29
CA HIS A 55 -1.89 -11.47 9.93
C HIS A 55 -0.92 -10.29 10.11
N GLU A 56 -1.34 -9.18 10.70
CA GLU A 56 -0.40 -8.16 11.16
C GLU A 56 0.55 -8.79 12.19
N ASN A 57 1.85 -8.57 12.02
CA ASN A 57 2.88 -9.14 12.89
C ASN A 57 3.92 -8.08 13.23
N ALA A 58 4.14 -7.85 14.53
CA ALA A 58 5.14 -6.92 15.04
C ALA A 58 6.57 -7.22 14.56
N GLU A 59 6.90 -8.49 14.32
CA GLU A 59 8.22 -8.90 13.83
C GLU A 59 8.50 -8.44 12.39
N LEU A 60 7.44 -8.16 11.63
CA LEU A 60 7.53 -7.63 10.27
C LEU A 60 7.68 -6.11 10.23
N LEU A 61 7.66 -5.44 11.37
CA LEU A 61 7.77 -3.99 11.49
C LEU A 61 9.10 -3.58 12.14
N LYS A 62 9.63 -2.44 11.70
CA LYS A 62 10.71 -1.77 12.43
C LYS A 62 10.25 -1.45 13.85
N PRO A 63 11.16 -1.45 14.85
CA PRO A 63 10.80 -1.28 16.26
C PRO A 63 9.91 -0.06 16.53
N ASP A 64 10.17 1.07 15.87
CA ASP A 64 9.46 2.34 16.06
C ASP A 64 7.98 2.30 15.66
N TYR A 65 7.62 1.33 14.81
CA TYR A 65 6.24 1.19 14.30
C TYR A 65 5.45 0.05 14.95
N ARG A 66 6.08 -0.78 15.80
CA ARG A 66 5.41 -1.92 16.45
C ARG A 66 4.26 -1.50 17.34
N SER A 67 4.39 -0.37 18.01
CA SER A 67 3.32 0.21 18.84
C SER A 67 2.14 0.76 18.02
N TRP A 68 2.23 0.74 16.71
CA TRP A 68 1.15 1.19 15.84
C TRP A 68 0.15 0.09 15.50
N LEU A 69 0.51 -1.16 15.76
CA LEU A 69 -0.43 -2.28 15.63
C LEU A 69 -1.61 -2.08 16.58
N THR A 70 -2.78 -2.48 16.12
CA THR A 70 -3.98 -2.47 16.94
C THR A 70 -4.07 -3.80 17.68
N ASP A 71 -4.10 -3.75 19.02
CA ASP A 71 -4.32 -4.96 19.82
C ASP A 71 -5.63 -5.64 19.40
N GLU A 72 -5.67 -6.96 19.43
CA GLU A 72 -6.83 -7.75 19.01
C GLU A 72 -8.13 -7.30 19.70
N LYS A 73 -8.06 -6.97 21.01
CA LYS A 73 -9.21 -6.47 21.80
C LYS A 73 -9.71 -5.09 21.37
N ASP A 74 -8.87 -4.30 20.69
CA ASP A 74 -9.16 -2.92 20.26
C ASP A 74 -9.45 -2.86 18.75
N GLN A 75 -9.44 -4.01 18.06
CA GLN A 75 -9.80 -4.07 16.64
C GLN A 75 -11.27 -3.71 16.43
N PRO A 76 -11.59 -3.01 15.33
CA PRO A 76 -12.97 -2.68 14.99
C PRO A 76 -13.83 -3.94 14.81
N ASP A 77 -15.16 -3.75 14.93
CA ASP A 77 -16.14 -4.77 14.61
C ASP A 77 -15.91 -5.31 13.17
N PRO A 78 -15.61 -6.60 12.99
CA PRO A 78 -15.31 -7.17 11.66
C PRO A 78 -16.50 -7.16 10.70
N SER A 79 -17.72 -6.92 11.20
CA SER A 79 -18.92 -6.76 10.37
C SER A 79 -19.02 -5.36 9.72
N LYS A 80 -18.07 -4.46 10.02
CA LYS A 80 -18.03 -3.08 9.53
C LYS A 80 -16.65 -2.71 9.02
N VAL A 81 -16.62 -1.84 8.04
CA VAL A 81 -15.40 -1.22 7.54
C VAL A 81 -15.53 0.30 7.59
N THR A 82 -14.47 0.97 8.02
CA THR A 82 -14.40 2.44 8.02
C THR A 82 -13.37 2.90 6.99
N PHE A 83 -13.82 3.68 6.03
CA PHE A 83 -12.98 4.30 5.02
C PHE A 83 -12.55 5.68 5.48
N SER A 84 -11.26 5.84 5.76
CA SER A 84 -10.66 7.08 6.26
C SER A 84 -9.52 7.60 5.39
N LEU A 85 -9.06 6.81 4.42
CA LEU A 85 -7.94 7.13 3.54
C LEU A 85 -8.29 6.83 2.08
N TYR A 86 -8.10 7.83 1.25
CA TYR A 86 -8.19 7.76 -0.21
C TYR A 86 -6.78 7.89 -0.81
N ALA A 87 -6.50 7.18 -1.90
CA ALA A 87 -5.22 7.20 -2.58
C ALA A 87 -5.37 7.35 -4.10
N GLU A 88 -4.36 8.01 -4.69
CA GLU A 88 -4.12 8.08 -6.12
C GLU A 88 -2.77 7.43 -6.42
N VAL A 89 -2.73 6.52 -7.38
CA VAL A 89 -1.48 5.95 -7.91
C VAL A 89 -0.84 6.99 -8.81
N THR A 90 0.39 7.37 -8.50
CA THR A 90 1.13 8.37 -9.30
C THR A 90 2.20 7.74 -10.17
N ASP A 91 2.69 6.56 -9.78
CA ASP A 91 3.69 5.81 -10.55
C ASP A 91 3.77 4.36 -10.07
N VAL A 92 4.33 3.48 -10.92
CA VAL A 92 4.61 2.07 -10.61
C VAL A 92 5.97 1.69 -11.19
N ILE A 93 6.82 1.13 -10.36
CA ILE A 93 8.11 0.57 -10.78
C ILE A 93 8.09 -0.93 -10.50
N GLU A 94 8.35 -1.72 -11.53
CA GLU A 94 8.48 -3.17 -11.40
C GLU A 94 9.92 -3.58 -11.18
N LEU A 95 10.20 -4.26 -10.06
CA LEU A 95 11.50 -4.84 -9.77
C LEU A 95 11.53 -6.30 -10.23
N GLY A 96 12.58 -6.68 -10.97
CA GLY A 96 12.77 -8.05 -11.46
C GLY A 96 12.36 -8.29 -12.90
N ASN A 97 12.07 -7.24 -13.67
CA ASN A 97 12.05 -7.30 -15.14
C ASN A 97 13.44 -6.99 -15.73
N ALA A 98 13.61 -7.27 -17.03
CA ALA A 98 14.91 -7.19 -17.71
C ALA A 98 15.61 -5.81 -17.60
N ASP A 99 14.81 -4.75 -17.42
CA ASP A 99 15.30 -3.36 -17.42
C ASP A 99 15.46 -2.78 -15.99
N SER A 100 15.11 -3.54 -14.94
CA SER A 100 15.03 -3.01 -13.56
C SER A 100 16.29 -3.23 -12.72
N GLY A 101 17.39 -3.73 -13.32
CA GLY A 101 18.61 -4.07 -12.58
C GLY A 101 18.43 -5.24 -11.61
N ASP A 102 19.32 -5.35 -10.63
CA ASP A 102 19.23 -6.41 -9.61
C ASP A 102 18.09 -6.12 -8.61
N PRO A 103 17.03 -6.97 -8.58
CA PRO A 103 15.88 -6.74 -7.73
C PRO A 103 16.19 -6.85 -6.22
N GLU A 104 17.26 -7.55 -5.84
CA GLU A 104 17.66 -7.68 -4.43
C GLU A 104 18.29 -6.38 -3.94
N SER A 105 19.20 -5.81 -4.75
CA SER A 105 19.80 -4.49 -4.46
C SER A 105 18.75 -3.39 -4.41
N ALA A 106 17.79 -3.41 -5.34
CA ALA A 106 16.67 -2.46 -5.35
C ALA A 106 15.78 -2.61 -4.10
N ALA A 107 15.46 -3.84 -3.69
CA ALA A 107 14.68 -4.10 -2.49
C ALA A 107 15.40 -3.63 -1.22
N ALA A 108 16.71 -3.83 -1.13
CA ALA A 108 17.53 -3.34 -0.01
C ALA A 108 17.56 -1.80 0.02
N ALA A 109 17.67 -1.14 -1.12
CA ALA A 109 17.67 0.31 -1.23
C ALA A 109 16.34 0.96 -0.79
N LEU A 110 15.23 0.23 -0.85
CA LEU A 110 13.92 0.69 -0.39
C LEU A 110 13.72 0.67 1.13
N GLU A 111 14.60 0.02 1.89
CA GLU A 111 14.43 -0.12 3.34
C GLU A 111 14.22 1.20 4.10
N PRO A 112 14.87 2.32 3.79
CA PRO A 112 14.64 3.58 4.49
C PRO A 112 13.23 4.17 4.27
N PHE A 113 12.51 3.74 3.24
CA PHE A 113 11.30 4.39 2.74
C PHE A 113 9.99 3.70 3.13
N HIS A 114 10.04 2.68 3.99
CA HIS A 114 8.87 1.96 4.46
C HIS A 114 9.01 1.54 5.93
N ILE A 115 7.87 1.20 6.54
CA ILE A 115 7.80 0.82 7.97
C ILE A 115 8.22 -0.62 8.26
N TRP A 116 8.38 -1.45 7.23
CA TRP A 116 8.67 -2.88 7.37
C TRP A 116 10.07 -3.15 7.91
N ALA A 117 10.23 -4.24 8.65
CA ALA A 117 11.51 -4.69 9.17
C ALA A 117 12.54 -4.93 8.05
N PRO A 118 13.85 -4.83 8.35
CA PRO A 118 14.91 -5.12 7.40
C PRO A 118 14.72 -6.48 6.72
N GLY A 119 14.93 -6.51 5.40
CA GLY A 119 14.76 -7.71 4.57
C GLY A 119 13.30 -8.04 4.20
N TYR A 120 12.31 -7.26 4.62
CA TYR A 120 10.91 -7.49 4.21
C TYR A 120 10.74 -7.42 2.70
N ALA A 121 11.24 -6.36 2.05
CA ALA A 121 11.18 -6.20 0.61
C ALA A 121 11.93 -7.34 -0.11
N LEU A 122 13.09 -7.75 0.41
CA LEU A 122 13.87 -8.86 -0.12
C LEU A 122 13.10 -10.20 -0.05
N LYS A 123 12.45 -10.49 1.06
CA LYS A 123 11.58 -11.68 1.18
C LYS A 123 10.44 -11.64 0.16
N ARG A 124 9.92 -10.46 -0.17
CA ARG A 124 8.91 -10.28 -1.23
C ARG A 124 9.50 -10.56 -2.61
N VAL A 125 10.73 -10.14 -2.89
CA VAL A 125 11.43 -10.47 -4.15
C VAL A 125 11.55 -11.99 -4.32
N HIS A 126 11.98 -12.71 -3.28
CA HIS A 126 12.15 -14.16 -3.33
C HIS A 126 10.85 -14.95 -3.35
N TRP A 127 9.74 -14.37 -2.86
CA TRP A 127 8.44 -15.02 -2.95
C TRP A 127 7.92 -14.96 -4.38
N LYS A 128 7.66 -16.12 -5.01
CA LYS A 128 7.30 -16.24 -6.43
C LYS A 128 8.31 -15.49 -7.34
N PRO A 129 9.56 -15.96 -7.46
CA PRO A 129 10.65 -15.23 -8.11
C PRO A 129 10.41 -14.88 -9.59
N LEU A 130 9.51 -15.61 -10.26
CA LEU A 130 9.14 -15.35 -11.66
C LEU A 130 8.18 -14.16 -11.85
N HIS A 131 7.69 -13.56 -10.77
CA HIS A 131 6.80 -12.41 -10.82
C HIS A 131 7.54 -11.17 -10.34
N PRO A 132 7.37 -10.02 -11.00
CA PRO A 132 7.99 -8.77 -10.54
C PRO A 132 7.39 -8.33 -9.20
N LEU A 133 8.19 -7.62 -8.40
CA LEU A 133 7.72 -6.89 -7.24
C LEU A 133 7.36 -5.47 -7.67
N ASN A 134 6.10 -5.09 -7.51
CA ASN A 134 5.62 -3.76 -7.84
C ASN A 134 5.86 -2.81 -6.66
N VAL A 135 6.57 -1.74 -6.91
CA VAL A 135 6.70 -0.56 -6.04
C VAL A 135 5.68 0.46 -6.53
N ILE A 136 4.60 0.63 -5.78
CA ILE A 136 3.47 1.48 -6.16
C ILE A 136 3.56 2.78 -5.38
N PHE A 137 3.70 3.90 -6.07
CA PHE A 137 3.74 5.24 -5.50
C PHE A 137 2.33 5.77 -5.32
N LEU A 138 2.02 6.23 -4.11
CA LEU A 138 0.69 6.63 -3.71
C LEU A 138 0.68 8.04 -3.13
N ARG A 139 -0.18 8.88 -3.68
CA ARG A 139 -0.56 10.13 -3.05
C ARG A 139 -1.81 9.90 -2.23
N CYS A 140 -1.70 10.04 -0.91
CA CYS A 140 -2.75 9.70 0.03
C CYS A 140 -3.43 10.97 0.61
N HIS A 141 -4.75 10.86 0.83
CA HIS A 141 -5.58 11.91 1.38
C HIS A 141 -6.47 11.35 2.48
N THR A 142 -6.41 11.95 3.67
CA THR A 142 -7.28 11.62 4.79
C THR A 142 -8.66 12.23 4.58
N ILE A 143 -9.69 11.42 4.68
CA ILE A 143 -11.10 11.83 4.64
C ILE A 143 -11.44 12.42 6.01
N GLN A 144 -11.91 13.67 6.04
CA GLN A 144 -12.18 14.38 7.30
C GLN A 144 -13.38 13.79 8.05
N GLU A 145 -14.37 13.30 7.32
CA GLU A 145 -15.53 12.60 7.86
C GLU A 145 -15.50 11.13 7.39
N PRO A 146 -14.80 10.23 8.11
CA PRO A 146 -14.71 8.82 7.72
C PRO A 146 -16.07 8.16 7.60
N VAL A 147 -16.24 7.32 6.58
CA VAL A 147 -17.49 6.63 6.30
C VAL A 147 -17.41 5.19 6.75
N THR A 148 -18.33 4.77 7.62
CA THR A 148 -18.45 3.39 8.07
C THR A 148 -19.63 2.72 7.38
N MET A 149 -19.40 1.50 6.84
CA MET A 149 -20.43 0.72 6.20
C MET A 149 -20.33 -0.77 6.58
N PRO A 150 -21.39 -1.56 6.40
CA PRO A 150 -21.35 -3.00 6.63
C PRO A 150 -20.34 -3.70 5.69
N VAL A 151 -19.69 -4.73 6.19
CA VAL A 151 -18.92 -5.67 5.37
C VAL A 151 -19.88 -6.75 4.86
N THR A 152 -19.94 -6.90 3.53
CA THR A 152 -20.75 -7.94 2.89
C THR A 152 -19.89 -9.17 2.55
N PRO A 153 -20.49 -10.37 2.33
CA PRO A 153 -19.73 -11.56 1.95
C PRO A 153 -18.89 -11.37 0.69
N GLU A 154 -19.30 -10.50 -0.22
CA GLU A 154 -18.63 -10.18 -1.48
C GLU A 154 -17.30 -9.47 -1.25
N TYR A 155 -17.14 -8.78 -0.10
CA TYR A 155 -15.88 -8.15 0.28
C TYR A 155 -14.89 -9.13 0.90
N SER A 156 -15.30 -10.38 1.13
CA SER A 156 -14.47 -11.43 1.73
C SER A 156 -13.45 -11.99 0.72
N GLY A 157 -12.49 -12.77 1.24
CA GLY A 157 -11.49 -13.46 0.42
C GLY A 157 -10.17 -12.70 0.25
N CYS A 158 -9.22 -13.39 -0.43
CA CYS A 158 -7.84 -12.94 -0.58
C CYS A 158 -7.62 -12.11 -1.87
N THR A 159 -8.61 -11.33 -2.28
CA THR A 159 -8.48 -10.38 -3.40
C THR A 159 -7.93 -9.05 -2.91
N SER A 160 -7.06 -8.41 -3.70
CA SER A 160 -6.54 -7.08 -3.39
C SER A 160 -7.60 -5.99 -3.61
N TRP A 161 -8.43 -6.14 -4.63
CA TRP A 161 -9.44 -5.17 -5.02
C TRP A 161 -10.84 -5.57 -4.55
N VAL A 162 -11.61 -4.58 -4.14
CA VAL A 162 -13.01 -4.71 -3.71
C VAL A 162 -13.84 -3.64 -4.43
N ASN A 163 -14.84 -4.09 -5.19
CA ASN A 163 -15.87 -3.20 -5.71
C ASN A 163 -16.96 -3.06 -4.64
N LEU A 164 -17.16 -1.83 -4.16
CA LEU A 164 -18.15 -1.55 -3.12
C LEU A 164 -19.55 -1.49 -3.72
N ASP A 165 -20.54 -2.00 -2.99
CA ASP A 165 -21.95 -2.00 -3.43
C ASP A 165 -22.50 -0.57 -3.58
N THR A 166 -21.98 0.35 -2.78
CA THR A 166 -22.34 1.76 -2.81
C THR A 166 -21.11 2.64 -2.88
N SER A 167 -21.23 3.77 -3.56
CA SER A 167 -20.19 4.77 -3.63
C SER A 167 -20.02 5.49 -2.29
N VAL A 168 -18.78 5.60 -1.82
CA VAL A 168 -18.40 6.29 -0.59
C VAL A 168 -18.15 7.76 -0.90
N PRO A 169 -18.87 8.71 -0.29
CA PRO A 169 -18.58 10.13 -0.44
C PRO A 169 -17.23 10.46 0.17
N LEU A 170 -16.41 11.23 -0.54
CA LEU A 170 -15.08 11.60 -0.06
C LEU A 170 -15.07 12.89 0.76
N GLY A 171 -16.05 13.77 0.56
CA GLY A 171 -16.16 15.03 1.30
C GLY A 171 -14.88 15.86 1.23
N ASP A 172 -14.57 16.54 2.35
CA ASP A 172 -13.32 17.25 2.49
C ASP A 172 -12.19 16.29 2.83
N MET A 173 -11.06 16.44 2.11
CA MET A 173 -9.87 15.63 2.30
C MET A 173 -8.64 16.49 2.56
N THR A 174 -7.74 15.98 3.39
CA THR A 174 -6.43 16.61 3.64
C THR A 174 -5.34 15.69 3.13
N SER A 175 -4.43 16.21 2.31
CA SER A 175 -3.26 15.46 1.84
C SER A 175 -2.36 15.06 3.01
N ALA A 176 -1.90 13.80 3.03
CA ALA A 176 -0.98 13.29 4.04
C ALA A 176 0.37 14.04 4.04
N LEU A 177 0.78 14.53 2.88
CA LEU A 177 1.99 15.33 2.68
C LEU A 177 1.66 16.54 1.81
N THR A 178 2.40 17.62 1.97
CA THR A 178 2.40 18.72 0.99
C THR A 178 2.96 18.25 -0.36
N ASP A 179 2.63 18.94 -1.45
CA ASP A 179 3.11 18.62 -2.80
C ASP A 179 4.63 18.51 -2.82
N LYS A 180 5.32 19.49 -2.25
CA LYS A 180 6.77 19.55 -2.18
C LYS A 180 7.39 18.39 -1.41
N GLU A 181 6.80 17.99 -0.29
CA GLU A 181 7.28 16.85 0.51
C GLU A 181 7.06 15.53 -0.21
N TYR A 182 5.88 15.37 -0.83
CA TYR A 182 5.57 14.19 -1.63
C TYR A 182 6.54 14.03 -2.81
N GLU A 183 6.72 15.08 -3.62
CA GLU A 183 7.63 15.08 -4.76
C GLU A 183 9.07 14.78 -4.35
N ARG A 184 9.54 15.35 -3.24
CA ARG A 184 10.86 15.05 -2.69
C ARG A 184 11.01 13.57 -2.35
N ARG A 185 10.03 12.97 -1.60
CA ARG A 185 10.09 11.56 -1.24
C ARG A 185 10.06 10.65 -2.47
N VAL A 186 9.22 10.95 -3.45
CA VAL A 186 9.18 10.21 -4.73
C VAL A 186 10.52 10.30 -5.45
N SER A 187 11.11 11.49 -5.52
CA SER A 187 12.44 11.71 -6.13
C SER A 187 13.53 10.94 -5.42
N ASP A 188 13.56 10.95 -4.09
CA ASP A 188 14.56 10.23 -3.28
C ASP A 188 14.48 8.72 -3.54
N ILE A 189 13.24 8.14 -3.55
CA ILE A 189 13.03 6.73 -3.84
C ILE A 189 13.47 6.37 -5.26
N LYS A 190 13.07 7.17 -6.26
CA LYS A 190 13.47 6.94 -7.66
C LYS A 190 14.98 7.02 -7.84
N ALA A 191 15.64 7.94 -7.14
CA ALA A 191 17.11 8.10 -7.22
C ALA A 191 17.83 6.85 -6.68
N VAL A 192 17.41 6.29 -5.54
CA VAL A 192 18.05 5.07 -5.02
C VAL A 192 17.78 3.85 -5.91
N LEU A 193 16.60 3.73 -6.50
CA LEU A 193 16.29 2.66 -7.44
C LEU A 193 17.12 2.79 -8.74
N ALA A 194 17.26 4.00 -9.29
CA ALA A 194 18.08 4.23 -10.48
C ALA A 194 19.57 3.92 -10.23
N ALA A 195 20.08 4.20 -9.03
CA ALA A 195 21.46 3.89 -8.66
C ALA A 195 21.74 2.37 -8.66
N THR A 196 20.74 1.53 -8.31
CA THR A 196 20.90 0.06 -8.36
C THR A 196 20.91 -0.50 -9.78
N THR A 197 20.28 0.19 -10.72
CA THR A 197 20.27 -0.21 -12.15
C THR A 197 21.61 0.08 -12.84
N ALA A 198 22.30 1.15 -12.42
CA ALA A 198 23.59 1.58 -13.02
C ALA A 198 24.79 0.71 -12.59
N THR A 199 24.62 -0.16 -11.57
CA THR A 199 25.70 -0.95 -10.97
C THR A 199 25.66 -2.43 -11.42
N ALA A 200 24.66 -2.82 -12.17
CA ALA A 200 24.47 -4.15 -12.76
C ALA A 200 24.94 -4.17 -14.22
#